data_07e5f6e1e741f54946d3434f4104704a
#
_entry.id   07e5f6e1e741f54946d3434f4104704a
#
_cell.length_a   1.000
_cell.length_b   1.000
_cell.length_c   1.000
_cell.angle_alpha   90.00
_cell.angle_beta   90.00
_cell.angle_gamma   90.00
#
_symmetry.space_group_name_H-M   'P 1'
#
loop_
_entity.id
_entity.type
_entity.pdbx_description
1 polymer ?
#
loop_
_entity_poly.entity_id
_entity_poly.type
_entity_poly.pdbx_seq_one_letter_code
_entity_poly.pdbx_strand_id
1 'polypeptide(L)'
;MVFSSLVFLCIFLPIVFLGHTILPGIRAKNAMLLLASLVFYAYGEPVYVVLMVASALCNYLFALWIERFQDQKKWIVSVAVILNLALLVIFKYAGFLTESVNTMFGTVFPVPDIRLPIGISFFTFQAMSYVIDVYRGANKAQKNFGKVLLYISFFPQLIAGPIVKYHDVEQEIEHRTQSADGVARGIRRFIAGLSKKVLISNVMGMTADALFGAAAGTLGAATAWVGALSYLFQIYFDFSGYSDMAIGLGWMFGFHFKENFNYPYSSTSIREFWRRWHISLSSWFLEYLYIPLGGNRKGKVRTCINKFIVFLCTGIWHGANVTFLFWGIYHGCFLMLEEFVPFFRKEGGKIKTAVMRIYTLLVVCNGVQREHNKKLNNGLPILHKVPPRRDYGRYFCILAEKGGTSHGGLTEKLSPFFYAQKQEVNAYGR
;
A
#
# COMPACT_ATOMS: atom_id res chain seq x y z
N MET A 1 8.79 -5.03 11.59
CA MET A 1 9.98 -4.13 11.61
C MET A 1 9.72 -2.99 10.63
N VAL A 2 10.22 -1.75 10.88
CA VAL A 2 9.99 -0.57 10.01
C VAL A 2 11.32 -0.11 9.45
N PHE A 3 11.37 0.34 8.19
CA PHE A 3 12.63 0.77 7.56
C PHE A 3 13.31 1.97 8.23
N SER A 4 12.55 2.83 8.89
CA SER A 4 13.09 3.98 9.64
C SER A 4 13.51 3.65 11.07
N SER A 5 13.34 2.41 11.54
CA SER A 5 13.72 2.03 12.90
C SER A 5 15.23 1.78 13.02
N LEU A 6 15.81 2.13 14.18
CA LEU A 6 17.22 1.88 14.46
C LEU A 6 17.59 0.39 14.36
N VAL A 7 16.69 -0.50 14.78
CA VAL A 7 16.90 -1.95 14.66
C VAL A 7 17.06 -2.36 13.20
N PHE A 8 16.23 -1.79 12.30
CA PHE A 8 16.36 -2.06 10.88
C PHE A 8 17.67 -1.50 10.31
N LEU A 9 17.95 -0.22 10.60
CA LEU A 9 19.08 0.51 9.99
C LEU A 9 20.44 0.02 10.50
N CYS A 10 20.56 -0.24 11.81
CA CYS A 10 21.84 -0.52 12.44
C CYS A 10 22.13 -2.02 12.62
N ILE A 11 21.10 -2.88 12.58
CA ILE A 11 21.26 -4.32 12.84
C ILE A 11 20.83 -5.13 11.64
N PHE A 12 19.55 -5.07 11.28
CA PHE A 12 18.98 -5.97 10.26
C PHE A 12 19.58 -5.73 8.89
N LEU A 13 19.53 -4.50 8.39
CA LEU A 13 20.02 -4.18 7.05
C LEU A 13 21.53 -4.45 6.87
N PRO A 14 22.44 -4.05 7.80
CA PRO A 14 23.85 -4.39 7.68
C PRO A 14 24.10 -5.90 7.65
N ILE A 15 23.47 -6.67 8.53
CA ILE A 15 23.65 -8.13 8.58
C ILE A 15 23.19 -8.77 7.26
N VAL A 16 21.99 -8.40 6.78
CA VAL A 16 21.45 -8.96 5.52
C VAL A 16 22.27 -8.53 4.32
N PHE A 17 22.72 -7.28 4.28
CA PHE A 17 23.54 -6.77 3.18
C PHE A 17 24.91 -7.45 3.12
N LEU A 18 25.60 -7.54 4.24
CA LEU A 18 26.91 -8.21 4.34
C LEU A 18 26.76 -9.71 4.01
N GLY A 19 25.79 -10.39 4.61
CA GLY A 19 25.52 -11.79 4.32
C GLY A 19 25.24 -12.04 2.83
N HIS A 20 24.41 -11.22 2.21
CA HIS A 20 24.12 -11.31 0.78
C HIS A 20 25.36 -11.07 -0.09
N THR A 21 26.24 -10.15 0.31
CA THR A 21 27.45 -9.81 -0.46
C THR A 21 28.51 -10.90 -0.38
N ILE A 22 28.68 -11.52 0.79
CA ILE A 22 29.70 -12.55 1.05
C ILE A 22 29.30 -13.91 0.46
N LEU A 23 27.99 -14.24 0.47
CA LEU A 23 27.53 -15.56 0.03
C LEU A 23 27.79 -15.81 -1.46
N PRO A 24 28.34 -16.99 -1.82
CA PRO A 24 28.57 -17.34 -3.21
C PRO A 24 27.32 -17.80 -3.91
N GLY A 25 27.16 -17.40 -5.15
CA GLY A 25 26.11 -17.87 -6.05
C GLY A 25 24.69 -17.42 -5.71
N ILE A 26 23.85 -17.39 -6.73
CA ILE A 26 22.49 -16.86 -6.66
C ILE A 26 21.57 -17.65 -5.72
N ARG A 27 21.78 -18.97 -5.61
CA ARG A 27 20.94 -19.83 -4.75
C ARG A 27 21.11 -19.50 -3.26
N ALA A 28 22.37 -19.33 -2.80
CA ALA A 28 22.66 -18.96 -1.41
C ALA A 28 22.17 -17.55 -1.11
N LYS A 29 22.34 -16.60 -2.03
CA LYS A 29 21.82 -15.23 -1.93
C LYS A 29 20.30 -15.20 -1.83
N ASN A 30 19.59 -15.99 -2.64
CA ASN A 30 18.13 -16.10 -2.57
C ASN A 30 17.65 -16.73 -1.25
N ALA A 31 18.33 -17.77 -0.77
CA ALA A 31 18.02 -18.39 0.52
C ALA A 31 18.19 -17.39 1.69
N MET A 32 19.28 -16.61 1.67
CA MET A 32 19.54 -15.56 2.66
C MET A 32 18.45 -14.48 2.63
N LEU A 33 18.07 -13.97 1.44
CA LEU A 33 17.01 -12.97 1.32
C LEU A 33 15.66 -13.51 1.71
N LEU A 34 15.35 -14.78 1.40
CA LEU A 34 14.13 -15.45 1.84
C LEU A 34 14.06 -15.53 3.36
N LEU A 35 15.11 -16.04 3.99
CA LEU A 35 15.18 -16.15 5.46
C LEU A 35 15.04 -14.77 6.11
N ALA A 36 15.79 -13.78 5.62
CA ALA A 36 15.72 -12.40 6.10
C ALA A 36 14.30 -11.82 5.96
N SER A 37 13.63 -12.07 4.83
CA SER A 37 12.26 -11.60 4.59
C SER A 37 11.26 -12.23 5.55
N LEU A 38 11.36 -13.53 5.79
CA LEU A 38 10.51 -14.22 6.76
C LEU A 38 10.75 -13.71 8.19
N VAL A 39 12.00 -13.51 8.59
CA VAL A 39 12.36 -12.92 9.90
C VAL A 39 11.84 -11.48 10.01
N PHE A 40 12.00 -10.66 8.96
CA PHE A 40 11.48 -9.29 8.91
C PHE A 40 9.98 -9.24 9.13
N TYR A 41 9.23 -10.13 8.48
CA TYR A 41 7.78 -10.19 8.61
C TYR A 41 7.35 -10.76 9.96
N ALA A 42 7.95 -11.87 10.40
CA ALA A 42 7.66 -12.52 11.68
C ALA A 42 7.94 -11.62 12.88
N TYR A 43 8.91 -10.70 12.78
CA TYR A 43 9.18 -9.72 13.84
C TYR A 43 7.97 -8.83 14.17
N GLY A 44 7.14 -8.50 13.17
CA GLY A 44 5.91 -7.72 13.36
C GLY A 44 4.65 -8.58 13.46
N GLU A 45 4.65 -9.71 12.78
CA GLU A 45 3.48 -10.58 12.58
C GLU A 45 3.84 -12.07 12.75
N PRO A 46 4.18 -12.53 13.97
CA PRO A 46 4.72 -13.87 14.19
C PRO A 46 3.75 -15.00 13.82
N VAL A 47 2.44 -14.79 13.98
CA VAL A 47 1.41 -15.77 13.63
C VAL A 47 1.10 -15.72 12.12
N TYR A 48 1.00 -14.51 11.58
CA TYR A 48 0.57 -14.32 10.20
C TYR A 48 1.65 -14.61 9.14
N VAL A 49 2.90 -14.83 9.55
CA VAL A 49 3.92 -15.36 8.65
C VAL A 49 3.51 -16.75 8.11
N VAL A 50 2.86 -17.58 8.94
CA VAL A 50 2.35 -18.90 8.53
C VAL A 50 1.26 -18.72 7.46
N LEU A 51 0.35 -17.76 7.64
CA LEU A 51 -0.71 -17.46 6.67
C LEU A 51 -0.11 -17.01 5.33
N MET A 52 0.92 -16.15 5.35
CA MET A 52 1.61 -15.70 4.13
C MET A 52 2.28 -16.88 3.41
N VAL A 53 2.98 -17.75 4.15
CA VAL A 53 3.62 -18.95 3.58
C VAL A 53 2.58 -19.91 3.00
N ALA A 54 1.46 -20.14 3.70
CA ALA A 54 0.36 -20.98 3.23
C ALA A 54 -0.29 -20.40 1.97
N SER A 55 -0.55 -19.09 1.94
CA SER A 55 -1.05 -18.38 0.74
C SER A 55 -0.08 -18.53 -0.44
N ALA A 56 1.23 -18.33 -0.22
CA ALA A 56 2.24 -18.52 -1.25
C ALA A 56 2.27 -19.96 -1.78
N LEU A 57 2.15 -20.95 -0.89
CA LEU A 57 2.11 -22.37 -1.26
C LEU A 57 0.86 -22.68 -2.10
N CYS A 58 -0.31 -22.23 -1.69
CA CYS A 58 -1.54 -22.42 -2.45
C CYS A 58 -1.42 -21.85 -3.88
N ASN A 59 -0.94 -20.61 -4.00
CA ASN A 59 -0.78 -19.96 -5.31
C ASN A 59 0.31 -20.63 -6.16
N TYR A 60 1.38 -21.13 -5.55
CA TYR A 60 2.37 -21.95 -6.23
C TYR A 60 1.76 -23.23 -6.81
N LEU A 61 0.95 -23.95 -6.03
CA LEU A 61 0.27 -25.17 -6.47
C LEU A 61 -0.76 -24.86 -7.57
N PHE A 62 -1.55 -23.81 -7.45
CA PHE A 62 -2.46 -23.38 -8.53
C PHE A 62 -1.72 -23.08 -9.84
N ALA A 63 -0.58 -22.41 -9.79
CA ALA A 63 0.21 -22.14 -10.98
C ALA A 63 0.71 -23.43 -11.64
N LEU A 64 1.18 -24.41 -10.87
CA LEU A 64 1.57 -25.73 -11.38
C LEU A 64 0.38 -26.49 -11.97
N TRP A 65 -0.78 -26.44 -11.34
CA TRP A 65 -1.99 -27.10 -11.86
C TRP A 65 -2.50 -26.46 -13.14
N ILE A 66 -2.45 -25.13 -13.26
CA ILE A 66 -2.79 -24.42 -14.50
C ILE A 66 -1.89 -24.87 -15.65
N GLU A 67 -0.57 -25.02 -15.42
CA GLU A 67 0.36 -25.49 -16.44
C GLU A 67 0.11 -26.97 -16.82
N ARG A 68 -0.24 -27.80 -15.83
CA ARG A 68 -0.46 -29.24 -16.03
C ARG A 68 -1.81 -29.58 -16.65
N PHE A 69 -2.89 -28.91 -16.23
CA PHE A 69 -4.27 -29.22 -16.63
C PHE A 69 -4.85 -28.12 -17.51
N GLN A 70 -4.39 -28.08 -18.77
CA GLN A 70 -4.74 -27.00 -19.71
C GLN A 70 -6.25 -26.91 -20.00
N ASP A 71 -6.98 -28.04 -20.03
CA ASP A 71 -8.43 -28.06 -20.25
C ASP A 71 -9.21 -27.43 -19.09
N GLN A 72 -8.69 -27.54 -17.87
CA GLN A 72 -9.33 -27.06 -16.65
C GLN A 72 -8.77 -25.70 -16.17
N LYS A 73 -7.80 -25.10 -16.87
CA LYS A 73 -7.09 -23.91 -16.41
C LYS A 73 -7.99 -22.72 -16.06
N LYS A 74 -9.13 -22.56 -16.77
CA LYS A 74 -10.12 -21.50 -16.46
C LYS A 74 -10.75 -21.70 -15.09
N TRP A 75 -11.10 -22.94 -14.76
CA TRP A 75 -11.67 -23.28 -13.47
C TRP A 75 -10.65 -23.12 -12.36
N ILE A 76 -9.42 -23.60 -12.56
CA ILE A 76 -8.33 -23.51 -11.58
C ILE A 76 -8.00 -22.05 -11.26
N VAL A 77 -7.86 -21.17 -12.28
CA VAL A 77 -7.59 -19.73 -12.02
C VAL A 77 -8.77 -19.06 -11.34
N SER A 78 -10.02 -19.44 -11.65
CA SER A 78 -11.20 -18.89 -10.98
C SER A 78 -11.22 -19.24 -9.49
N VAL A 79 -10.94 -20.50 -9.15
CA VAL A 79 -10.83 -20.94 -7.75
C VAL A 79 -9.69 -20.21 -7.04
N ALA A 80 -8.53 -20.07 -7.67
CA ALA A 80 -7.40 -19.34 -7.10
C ALA A 80 -7.75 -17.88 -6.80
N VAL A 81 -8.41 -17.19 -7.74
CA VAL A 81 -8.84 -15.79 -7.56
C VAL A 81 -9.88 -15.69 -6.43
N ILE A 82 -10.88 -16.58 -6.42
CA ILE A 82 -11.90 -16.60 -5.36
C ILE A 82 -11.28 -16.82 -3.99
N LEU A 83 -10.34 -17.76 -3.84
CA LEU A 83 -9.66 -18.00 -2.56
C LEU A 83 -8.82 -16.81 -2.09
N ASN A 84 -8.08 -16.17 -3.01
CA ASN A 84 -7.32 -14.96 -2.69
C ASN A 84 -8.24 -13.78 -2.28
N LEU A 85 -9.37 -13.60 -2.95
CA LEU A 85 -10.36 -12.58 -2.59
C LEU A 85 -11.07 -12.93 -1.29
N ALA A 86 -11.42 -14.21 -1.06
CA ALA A 86 -12.02 -14.67 0.19
C ALA A 86 -11.10 -14.40 1.40
N LEU A 87 -9.79 -14.61 1.23
CA LEU A 87 -8.79 -14.26 2.25
C LEU A 87 -8.87 -12.77 2.62
N LEU A 88 -8.94 -11.88 1.62
CA LEU A 88 -9.11 -10.45 1.86
C LEU A 88 -10.45 -10.13 2.52
N VAL A 89 -11.54 -10.78 2.09
CA VAL A 89 -12.87 -10.57 2.67
C VAL A 89 -12.90 -10.97 4.13
N ILE A 90 -12.36 -12.12 4.48
CA ILE A 90 -12.34 -12.63 5.86
C ILE A 90 -11.55 -11.67 6.77
N PHE A 91 -10.30 -11.35 6.41
CA PHE A 91 -9.44 -10.57 7.29
C PHE A 91 -9.75 -9.07 7.30
N LYS A 92 -10.25 -8.53 6.20
CA LYS A 92 -10.42 -7.09 6.05
C LYS A 92 -11.87 -6.63 6.21
N TYR A 93 -12.84 -7.44 5.77
CA TYR A 93 -14.22 -6.99 5.65
C TYR A 93 -15.20 -7.70 6.59
N ALA A 94 -14.86 -8.84 7.21
CA ALA A 94 -15.79 -9.59 8.03
C ALA A 94 -16.45 -8.73 9.13
N GLY A 95 -15.64 -7.99 9.91
CA GLY A 95 -16.16 -7.10 10.94
C GLY A 95 -17.10 -6.02 10.38
N PHE A 96 -16.66 -5.33 9.33
CA PHE A 96 -17.45 -4.28 8.67
C PHE A 96 -18.78 -4.81 8.10
N LEU A 97 -18.75 -5.97 7.46
CA LEU A 97 -19.98 -6.59 6.91
C LEU A 97 -20.94 -6.97 8.02
N THR A 98 -20.45 -7.57 9.11
CA THR A 98 -21.30 -7.93 10.27
C THR A 98 -21.90 -6.69 10.93
N GLU A 99 -21.11 -5.64 11.16
CA GLU A 99 -21.62 -4.36 11.69
C GLU A 99 -22.68 -3.75 10.75
N SER A 100 -22.43 -3.79 9.43
CA SER A 100 -23.38 -3.27 8.44
C SER A 100 -24.69 -4.03 8.44
N VAL A 101 -24.65 -5.38 8.51
CA VAL A 101 -25.83 -6.24 8.61
C VAL A 101 -26.61 -5.95 9.90
N ASN A 102 -25.91 -5.89 11.04
CA ASN A 102 -26.52 -5.58 12.33
C ASN A 102 -27.24 -4.20 12.30
N THR A 103 -26.59 -3.21 11.70
CA THR A 103 -27.16 -1.86 11.60
C THR A 103 -28.36 -1.80 10.66
N MET A 104 -28.31 -2.51 9.53
CA MET A 104 -29.34 -2.46 8.50
C MET A 104 -30.60 -3.25 8.89
N PHE A 105 -30.42 -4.39 9.52
CA PHE A 105 -31.51 -5.34 9.84
C PHE A 105 -31.88 -5.38 11.32
N GLY A 106 -31.23 -4.59 12.18
CA GLY A 106 -31.43 -4.61 13.63
C GLY A 106 -31.02 -5.91 14.30
N THR A 107 -30.13 -6.69 13.66
CA THR A 107 -29.59 -7.96 14.20
C THR A 107 -28.47 -7.72 15.21
N VAL A 108 -28.14 -8.73 16.02
CA VAL A 108 -27.08 -8.66 17.07
C VAL A 108 -26.08 -9.78 16.86
N PHE A 109 -25.61 -9.98 15.62
CA PHE A 109 -24.56 -10.95 15.36
C PHE A 109 -23.24 -10.51 16.02
N PRO A 110 -22.50 -11.42 16.64
CA PRO A 110 -21.19 -11.10 17.20
C PRO A 110 -20.22 -10.61 16.10
N VAL A 111 -19.69 -9.40 16.26
CA VAL A 111 -18.73 -8.84 15.31
C VAL A 111 -17.37 -9.51 15.52
N PRO A 112 -16.82 -10.20 14.51
CA PRO A 112 -15.54 -10.88 14.65
C PRO A 112 -14.40 -9.87 14.84
N ASP A 113 -13.61 -10.05 15.91
CA ASP A 113 -12.39 -9.25 16.16
C ASP A 113 -11.18 -9.93 15.51
N ILE A 114 -11.10 -9.83 14.19
CA ILE A 114 -10.00 -10.38 13.40
C ILE A 114 -8.97 -9.29 13.16
N ARG A 115 -7.76 -9.48 13.71
CA ARG A 115 -6.66 -8.56 13.45
C ARG A 115 -6.23 -8.67 11.98
N LEU A 116 -6.15 -7.53 11.29
CA LEU A 116 -5.71 -7.48 9.90
C LEU A 116 -4.19 -7.68 9.80
N PRO A 117 -3.70 -8.74 9.11
CA PRO A 117 -2.28 -8.95 8.90
C PRO A 117 -1.65 -7.83 8.08
N ILE A 118 -0.51 -7.32 8.52
CA ILE A 118 0.21 -6.27 7.79
C ILE A 118 0.62 -6.79 6.41
N GLY A 119 0.37 -6.01 5.36
CA GLY A 119 0.75 -6.36 3.99
C GLY A 119 -0.15 -7.39 3.30
N ILE A 120 -1.24 -7.88 3.92
CA ILE A 120 -2.12 -8.90 3.32
C ILE A 120 -2.62 -8.49 1.94
N SER A 121 -3.00 -7.23 1.74
CA SER A 121 -3.46 -6.73 0.45
C SER A 121 -2.37 -6.75 -0.62
N PHE A 122 -1.12 -6.49 -0.24
CA PHE A 122 0.03 -6.48 -1.15
C PHE A 122 0.42 -7.88 -1.57
N PHE A 123 0.68 -8.78 -0.62
CA PHE A 123 1.09 -10.13 -0.97
C PHE A 123 -0.02 -10.94 -1.66
N THR A 124 -1.30 -10.67 -1.36
CA THR A 124 -2.43 -11.28 -2.08
C THR A 124 -2.49 -10.82 -3.53
N PHE A 125 -2.29 -9.53 -3.80
CA PHE A 125 -2.25 -9.01 -5.17
C PHE A 125 -1.05 -9.53 -5.95
N GLN A 126 0.10 -9.67 -5.32
CA GLN A 126 1.29 -10.29 -5.93
C GLN A 126 1.04 -11.76 -6.28
N ALA A 127 0.54 -12.54 -5.30
CA ALA A 127 0.23 -13.95 -5.50
C ALA A 127 -0.84 -14.17 -6.59
N MET A 128 -1.88 -13.34 -6.58
CA MET A 128 -2.96 -13.41 -7.57
C MET A 128 -2.46 -13.03 -8.98
N SER A 129 -1.60 -11.99 -9.10
CA SER A 129 -1.02 -11.63 -10.40
C SER A 129 -0.15 -12.75 -10.97
N TYR A 130 0.66 -13.43 -10.13
CA TYR A 130 1.47 -14.57 -10.54
C TYR A 130 0.61 -15.70 -11.16
N VAL A 131 -0.46 -16.10 -10.48
CA VAL A 131 -1.35 -17.16 -10.97
C VAL A 131 -2.05 -16.76 -12.27
N ILE A 132 -2.53 -15.51 -12.37
CA ILE A 132 -3.18 -14.99 -13.57
C ILE A 132 -2.20 -14.91 -14.75
N ASP A 133 -0.94 -14.52 -14.50
CA ASP A 133 0.09 -14.43 -15.56
C ASP A 133 0.45 -15.82 -16.10
N VAL A 134 0.53 -16.83 -15.24
CA VAL A 134 0.70 -18.22 -15.66
C VAL A 134 -0.51 -18.69 -16.49
N TYR A 135 -1.75 -18.38 -16.06
CA TYR A 135 -2.96 -18.70 -16.82
C TYR A 135 -2.98 -18.07 -18.21
N ARG A 136 -2.50 -16.84 -18.34
CA ARG A 136 -2.41 -16.10 -19.62
C ARG A 136 -1.26 -16.60 -20.51
N GLY A 137 -0.34 -17.38 -19.96
CA GLY A 137 0.88 -17.81 -20.65
C GLY A 137 1.95 -16.72 -20.74
N ALA A 138 1.81 -15.65 -19.96
CA ALA A 138 2.82 -14.59 -19.86
C ALA A 138 4.09 -15.09 -19.16
N ASN A 139 3.94 -16.01 -18.20
CA ASN A 139 5.03 -16.69 -17.51
C ASN A 139 4.77 -18.20 -17.47
N LYS A 140 5.86 -18.98 -17.38
CA LYS A 140 5.77 -20.39 -17.00
C LYS A 140 5.60 -20.52 -15.49
N ALA A 141 4.94 -21.59 -15.04
CA ALA A 141 4.87 -21.88 -13.61
C ALA A 141 6.27 -22.14 -13.05
N GLN A 142 6.67 -21.40 -12.03
CA GLN A 142 7.95 -21.60 -11.34
C GLN A 142 7.95 -22.96 -10.64
N LYS A 143 9.00 -23.78 -10.89
CA LYS A 143 9.09 -25.13 -10.31
C LYS A 143 9.70 -25.15 -8.89
N ASN A 144 10.26 -24.05 -8.45
CA ASN A 144 10.90 -23.93 -7.13
C ASN A 144 10.03 -23.04 -6.22
N PHE A 145 9.40 -23.65 -5.21
CA PHE A 145 8.56 -22.95 -4.23
C PHE A 145 9.33 -21.83 -3.50
N GLY A 146 10.61 -22.06 -3.15
CA GLY A 146 11.42 -21.04 -2.47
C GLY A 146 11.57 -19.74 -3.26
N LYS A 147 11.59 -19.79 -4.60
CA LYS A 147 11.64 -18.60 -5.46
C LYS A 147 10.29 -17.86 -5.47
N VAL A 148 9.17 -18.58 -5.51
CA VAL A 148 7.83 -17.98 -5.40
C VAL A 148 7.63 -17.37 -4.02
N LEU A 149 8.05 -18.06 -2.96
CA LEU A 149 7.98 -17.56 -1.61
C LEU A 149 8.87 -16.33 -1.42
N LEU A 150 10.10 -16.32 -1.97
CA LEU A 150 10.96 -15.14 -1.97
C LEU A 150 10.28 -13.96 -2.66
N TYR A 151 9.70 -14.16 -3.84
CA TYR A 151 8.98 -13.11 -4.57
C TYR A 151 7.86 -12.51 -3.73
N ILE A 152 7.02 -13.33 -3.11
CA ILE A 152 5.86 -12.89 -2.33
C ILE A 152 6.28 -12.24 -1.02
N SER A 153 7.30 -12.80 -0.34
CA SER A 153 7.71 -12.37 1.00
C SER A 153 8.80 -11.30 1.00
N PHE A 154 9.37 -10.93 -0.14
CA PHE A 154 10.56 -10.08 -0.22
C PHE A 154 10.39 -8.76 0.55
N PHE A 155 11.16 -8.60 1.62
CA PHE A 155 10.93 -7.56 2.63
C PHE A 155 10.91 -6.12 2.11
N PRO A 156 11.66 -5.72 1.04
CA PRO A 156 11.59 -4.35 0.55
C PRO A 156 10.21 -3.96 0.03
N GLN A 157 9.49 -4.89 -0.60
CA GLN A 157 8.19 -4.60 -1.24
C GLN A 157 6.98 -5.02 -0.40
N LEU A 158 7.16 -5.96 0.56
CA LEU A 158 6.09 -6.72 1.20
C LEU A 158 5.02 -5.87 1.89
N ILE A 159 5.39 -4.80 2.61
CA ILE A 159 4.47 -4.07 3.48
C ILE A 159 3.75 -2.94 2.74
N ALA A 160 4.49 -2.05 2.08
CA ALA A 160 3.97 -0.87 1.38
C ALA A 160 4.88 -0.43 0.21
N GLY A 161 5.72 -1.33 -0.29
CA GLY A 161 6.53 -1.09 -1.49
C GLY A 161 5.67 -1.02 -2.76
N PRO A 162 6.29 -0.83 -3.93
CA PRO A 162 5.59 -1.02 -5.19
C PRO A 162 5.00 -2.43 -5.26
N ILE A 163 3.78 -2.56 -5.83
CA ILE A 163 3.21 -3.88 -6.14
C ILE A 163 3.97 -4.42 -7.34
N VAL A 164 4.96 -5.25 -7.06
CA VAL A 164 5.83 -5.87 -8.08
C VAL A 164 5.12 -7.09 -8.65
N LYS A 165 5.11 -7.25 -9.97
CA LYS A 165 4.57 -8.42 -10.65
C LYS A 165 5.68 -9.45 -10.85
N TYR A 166 5.33 -10.73 -10.91
CA TYR A 166 6.33 -11.80 -11.04
C TYR A 166 7.21 -11.65 -12.28
N HIS A 167 6.60 -11.33 -13.42
CA HIS A 167 7.33 -11.13 -14.67
C HIS A 167 8.31 -9.95 -14.65
N ASP A 168 8.14 -8.99 -13.74
CA ASP A 168 9.06 -7.85 -13.60
C ASP A 168 10.38 -8.26 -12.92
N VAL A 169 10.38 -9.35 -12.12
CA VAL A 169 11.54 -9.76 -11.29
C VAL A 169 11.99 -11.22 -11.50
N GLU A 170 11.30 -11.98 -12.33
CA GLU A 170 11.59 -13.39 -12.59
C GLU A 170 13.05 -13.61 -13.00
N GLN A 171 13.54 -12.83 -13.97
CA GLN A 171 14.92 -12.92 -14.44
C GLN A 171 15.92 -12.54 -13.36
N GLU A 172 15.61 -11.57 -12.51
CA GLU A 172 16.48 -11.14 -11.43
C GLU A 172 16.52 -12.14 -10.27
N ILE A 173 15.45 -12.89 -10.05
CA ILE A 173 15.47 -14.02 -9.11
C ILE A 173 16.39 -15.13 -9.62
N GLU A 174 16.47 -15.35 -10.94
CA GLU A 174 17.30 -16.38 -11.54
C GLU A 174 18.76 -15.93 -11.74
N HIS A 175 18.97 -14.73 -12.24
CA HIS A 175 20.24 -14.28 -12.82
C HIS A 175 20.50 -12.79 -12.54
N ARG A 176 20.52 -12.36 -11.27
CA ARG A 176 20.90 -10.97 -10.96
C ARG A 176 22.38 -10.83 -10.62
N THR A 177 22.90 -9.66 -10.93
CA THR A 177 24.25 -9.23 -10.51
C THR A 177 24.12 -8.04 -9.56
N GLN A 178 25.00 -7.99 -8.57
CA GLN A 178 25.11 -6.85 -7.66
C GLN A 178 26.38 -6.07 -8.06
N SER A 179 26.19 -4.83 -8.52
CA SER A 179 27.29 -3.93 -8.88
C SER A 179 27.51 -2.86 -7.82
N ALA A 180 28.72 -2.38 -7.66
CA ALA A 180 29.04 -1.28 -6.74
C ALA A 180 28.27 -0.01 -7.06
N ASP A 181 28.08 0.30 -8.34
CA ASP A 181 27.27 1.44 -8.80
C ASP A 181 25.78 1.25 -8.46
N GLY A 182 25.23 0.04 -8.65
CA GLY A 182 23.85 -0.30 -8.24
C GLY A 182 23.65 -0.12 -6.73
N VAL A 183 24.59 -0.60 -5.92
CA VAL A 183 24.57 -0.41 -4.45
C VAL A 183 24.61 1.07 -4.09
N ALA A 184 25.52 1.85 -4.71
CA ALA A 184 25.64 3.28 -4.42
C ALA A 184 24.37 4.06 -4.81
N ARG A 185 23.74 3.73 -5.95
CA ARG A 185 22.44 4.29 -6.35
C ARG A 185 21.34 3.89 -5.34
N GLY A 186 21.32 2.63 -4.95
CA GLY A 186 20.37 2.09 -3.97
C GLY A 186 20.46 2.80 -2.63
N ILE A 187 21.66 2.99 -2.09
CA ILE A 187 21.88 3.71 -0.83
C ILE A 187 21.42 5.16 -0.95
N ARG A 188 21.78 5.88 -2.01
CA ARG A 188 21.32 7.26 -2.22
C ARG A 188 19.79 7.36 -2.29
N ARG A 189 19.15 6.43 -3.00
CA ARG A 189 17.68 6.39 -3.11
C ARG A 189 17.03 6.07 -1.78
N PHE A 190 17.59 5.13 -1.02
CA PHE A 190 17.12 4.78 0.32
C PHE A 190 17.20 5.98 1.28
N ILE A 191 18.33 6.68 1.30
CA ILE A 191 18.51 7.88 2.14
C ILE A 191 17.52 8.98 1.75
N ALA A 192 17.30 9.21 0.46
CA ALA A 192 16.30 10.18 0.00
C ALA A 192 14.88 9.80 0.48
N GLY A 193 14.51 8.51 0.40
CA GLY A 193 13.24 8.01 0.92
C GLY A 193 13.11 8.16 2.44
N LEU A 194 14.17 7.82 3.17
CA LEU A 194 14.22 7.98 4.62
C LEU A 194 14.08 9.46 5.03
N SER A 195 14.74 10.36 4.31
CA SER A 195 14.63 11.81 4.54
C SER A 195 13.20 12.31 4.32
N LYS A 196 12.51 11.86 3.27
CA LYS A 196 11.08 12.16 3.04
C LYS A 196 10.22 11.73 4.23
N LYS A 197 10.45 10.52 4.75
CA LYS A 197 9.70 10.00 5.89
C LYS A 197 9.97 10.76 7.18
N VAL A 198 11.25 10.93 7.54
CA VAL A 198 11.63 11.46 8.86
C VAL A 198 11.50 12.97 8.91
N LEU A 199 11.99 13.70 7.90
CA LEU A 199 12.07 15.16 7.93
C LEU A 199 10.79 15.84 7.47
N ILE A 200 10.00 15.21 6.59
CA ILE A 200 8.80 15.85 6.03
C ILE A 200 7.53 15.16 6.53
N SER A 201 7.37 13.86 6.24
CA SER A 201 6.12 13.16 6.54
C SER A 201 5.79 13.16 8.03
N ASN A 202 6.75 12.85 8.91
CA ASN A 202 6.50 12.81 10.34
C ASN A 202 6.13 14.19 10.89
N VAL A 203 6.80 15.26 10.44
CA VAL A 203 6.52 16.65 10.88
C VAL A 203 5.13 17.08 10.39
N MET A 204 4.81 16.82 9.12
CA MET A 204 3.48 17.11 8.58
C MET A 204 2.39 16.31 9.28
N GLY A 205 2.68 15.06 9.67
CA GLY A 205 1.77 14.20 10.43
C GLY A 205 1.45 14.79 11.81
N MET A 206 2.45 15.19 12.57
CA MET A 206 2.23 15.84 13.88
C MET A 206 1.38 17.11 13.75
N THR A 207 1.62 17.92 12.72
CA THR A 207 0.84 19.13 12.45
C THR A 207 -0.62 18.79 12.11
N ALA A 208 -0.83 17.81 11.22
CA ALA A 208 -2.17 17.37 10.85
C ALA A 208 -2.95 16.81 12.05
N ASP A 209 -2.32 15.93 12.84
CA ASP A 209 -2.93 15.31 14.01
C ASP A 209 -3.31 16.36 15.09
N ALA A 210 -2.44 17.33 15.35
CA ALA A 210 -2.71 18.42 16.27
C ALA A 210 -3.93 19.27 15.84
N LEU A 211 -4.01 19.61 14.55
CA LEU A 211 -5.09 20.43 14.02
C LEU A 211 -6.41 19.66 13.90
N PHE A 212 -6.39 18.43 13.42
CA PHE A 212 -7.61 17.62 13.33
C PHE A 212 -8.09 17.07 14.69
N GLY A 213 -7.20 17.01 15.69
CA GLY A 213 -7.54 16.69 17.08
C GLY A 213 -8.19 17.83 17.85
N ALA A 214 -8.11 19.08 17.36
CA ALA A 214 -8.71 20.25 18.01
C ALA A 214 -10.25 20.15 18.08
N ALA A 215 -10.82 20.80 19.10
CA ALA A 215 -12.29 20.78 19.30
C ALA A 215 -13.03 21.37 18.09
N ALA A 216 -14.20 20.81 17.78
CA ALA A 216 -15.01 21.31 16.68
C ALA A 216 -15.40 22.77 16.89
N GLY A 217 -15.24 23.61 15.88
CA GLY A 217 -15.55 25.03 15.92
C GLY A 217 -14.46 25.94 16.45
N THR A 218 -13.34 25.39 16.95
CA THR A 218 -12.19 26.20 17.43
C THR A 218 -11.21 26.61 16.32
N LEU A 219 -11.27 25.94 15.17
CA LEU A 219 -10.36 26.21 14.04
C LEU A 219 -10.95 27.23 13.08
N GLY A 220 -10.21 28.29 12.81
CA GLY A 220 -10.49 29.19 11.67
C GLY A 220 -10.23 28.49 10.32
N ALA A 221 -10.84 29.04 9.25
CA ALA A 221 -10.71 28.47 7.91
C ALA A 221 -9.25 28.33 7.43
N ALA A 222 -8.40 29.31 7.72
CA ALA A 222 -6.98 29.24 7.34
C ALA A 222 -6.25 28.07 8.04
N THR A 223 -6.51 27.87 9.33
CA THR A 223 -5.91 26.78 10.13
C THR A 223 -6.41 25.41 9.64
N ALA A 224 -7.68 25.30 9.28
CA ALA A 224 -8.24 24.08 8.68
C ALA A 224 -7.54 23.72 7.34
N TRP A 225 -7.23 24.72 6.51
CA TRP A 225 -6.46 24.51 5.28
C TRP A 225 -5.01 24.09 5.55
N VAL A 226 -4.36 24.65 6.59
CA VAL A 226 -3.03 24.20 7.01
C VAL A 226 -3.06 22.74 7.40
N GLY A 227 -4.06 22.29 8.18
CA GLY A 227 -4.24 20.89 8.53
C GLY A 227 -4.43 19.99 7.30
N ALA A 228 -5.27 20.44 6.37
CA ALA A 228 -5.53 19.71 5.12
C ALA A 228 -4.29 19.55 4.23
N LEU A 229 -3.52 20.61 4.06
CA LEU A 229 -2.27 20.58 3.30
C LEU A 229 -1.20 19.74 4.00
N SER A 230 -1.09 19.85 5.32
CA SER A 230 -0.18 19.03 6.11
C SER A 230 -0.48 17.55 5.94
N TYR A 231 -1.76 17.15 6.01
CA TYR A 231 -2.17 15.77 5.77
C TYR A 231 -1.89 15.31 4.33
N LEU A 232 -2.14 16.18 3.33
CA LEU A 232 -1.80 15.91 1.93
C LEU A 232 -0.31 15.62 1.73
N PHE A 233 0.56 16.44 2.34
CA PHE A 233 2.00 16.23 2.31
C PHE A 233 2.43 15.01 3.11
N GLN A 234 1.85 14.78 4.28
CA GLN A 234 2.10 13.59 5.09
C GLN A 234 1.90 12.31 4.27
N ILE A 235 0.72 12.12 3.67
CA ILE A 235 0.41 10.90 2.89
C ILE A 235 1.39 10.75 1.72
N TYR A 236 1.66 11.83 0.98
CA TYR A 236 2.55 11.76 -0.16
C TYR A 236 3.99 11.42 0.23
N PHE A 237 4.56 12.13 1.18
CA PHE A 237 5.95 11.92 1.57
C PHE A 237 6.14 10.64 2.39
N ASP A 238 5.12 10.18 3.11
CA ASP A 238 5.14 8.88 3.77
C ASP A 238 5.22 7.75 2.76
N PHE A 239 4.29 7.73 1.83
CA PHE A 239 4.19 6.63 0.88
C PHE A 239 5.28 6.70 -0.21
N SER A 240 5.57 7.88 -0.76
CA SER A 240 6.67 8.00 -1.72
C SER A 240 8.03 7.76 -1.07
N GLY A 241 8.20 8.14 0.20
CA GLY A 241 9.41 7.84 0.97
C GLY A 241 9.61 6.35 1.18
N TYR A 242 8.54 5.63 1.56
CA TYR A 242 8.59 4.18 1.66
C TYR A 242 8.91 3.52 0.31
N SER A 243 8.28 3.96 -0.77
CA SER A 243 8.55 3.45 -2.12
C SER A 243 9.99 3.70 -2.54
N ASP A 244 10.56 4.87 -2.25
CA ASP A 244 11.97 5.18 -2.52
C ASP A 244 12.93 4.29 -1.72
N MET A 245 12.61 4.05 -0.44
CA MET A 245 13.39 3.12 0.40
C MET A 245 13.32 1.70 -0.18
N ALA A 246 12.13 1.23 -0.58
CA ALA A 246 11.94 -0.09 -1.17
C ALA A 246 12.70 -0.26 -2.49
N ILE A 247 12.62 0.73 -3.40
CA ILE A 247 13.36 0.75 -4.66
C ILE A 247 14.87 0.78 -4.38
N GLY A 248 15.31 1.61 -3.42
CA GLY A 248 16.71 1.68 -3.00
C GLY A 248 17.25 0.35 -2.50
N LEU A 249 16.49 -0.33 -1.63
CA LEU A 249 16.83 -1.68 -1.15
C LEU A 249 16.84 -2.69 -2.31
N GLY A 250 15.89 -2.61 -3.24
CA GLY A 250 15.91 -3.42 -4.45
C GLY A 250 17.26 -3.30 -5.16
N TRP A 251 17.69 -2.08 -5.50
CA TRP A 251 18.97 -1.80 -6.16
C TRP A 251 20.17 -2.36 -5.37
N MET A 252 20.17 -2.24 -4.04
CA MET A 252 21.24 -2.76 -3.19
C MET A 252 21.40 -4.28 -3.30
N PHE A 253 20.30 -5.00 -3.54
CA PHE A 253 20.28 -6.46 -3.69
C PHE A 253 20.25 -6.94 -5.15
N GLY A 254 20.34 -6.02 -6.13
CA GLY A 254 20.32 -6.32 -7.56
C GLY A 254 18.95 -6.55 -8.16
N PHE A 255 17.89 -6.00 -7.54
CA PHE A 255 16.52 -5.96 -8.07
C PHE A 255 16.13 -4.54 -8.52
N HIS A 256 15.39 -4.42 -9.61
CA HIS A 256 15.01 -3.14 -10.22
C HIS A 256 13.50 -2.96 -10.21
N PHE A 257 12.97 -2.41 -9.11
CA PHE A 257 11.55 -2.12 -9.02
C PHE A 257 11.19 -0.88 -9.83
N LYS A 258 9.98 -0.89 -10.42
CA LYS A 258 9.43 0.24 -11.15
C LYS A 258 9.08 1.40 -10.22
N GLU A 259 9.12 2.62 -10.75
CA GLU A 259 8.71 3.82 -10.02
C GLU A 259 7.23 3.73 -9.61
N ASN A 260 6.94 4.18 -8.37
CA ASN A 260 5.59 4.19 -7.83
C ASN A 260 4.98 5.60 -7.80
N PHE A 261 5.82 6.64 -7.84
CA PHE A 261 5.42 8.04 -7.86
C PHE A 261 6.23 8.84 -8.87
N ASN A 262 5.58 9.77 -9.58
CA ASN A 262 6.23 10.69 -10.51
C ASN A 262 5.64 12.10 -10.40
N TYR A 263 6.00 12.84 -9.34
CA TYR A 263 5.54 14.22 -9.08
C TYR A 263 4.03 14.41 -9.27
N PRO A 264 3.15 13.66 -8.58
CA PRO A 264 1.72 13.63 -8.86
C PRO A 264 1.04 14.99 -8.68
N TYR A 265 1.51 15.83 -7.76
CA TYR A 265 0.93 17.15 -7.51
C TYR A 265 1.25 18.20 -8.60
N SER A 266 2.08 17.86 -9.58
CA SER A 266 2.30 18.70 -10.77
C SER A 266 1.27 18.45 -11.86
N SER A 267 0.36 17.51 -11.70
CA SER A 267 -0.62 17.09 -12.70
C SER A 267 -1.63 18.18 -13.04
N THR A 268 -2.07 18.18 -14.29
CA THR A 268 -3.07 19.10 -14.84
C THR A 268 -4.42 18.45 -15.08
N SER A 269 -4.59 17.20 -14.66
CA SER A 269 -5.86 16.47 -14.70
C SER A 269 -5.87 15.34 -13.68
N ILE A 270 -7.06 14.90 -13.27
CA ILE A 270 -7.23 13.75 -12.38
C ILE A 270 -6.71 12.47 -13.03
N ARG A 271 -6.90 12.33 -14.35
CA ARG A 271 -6.31 11.21 -15.11
C ARG A 271 -4.79 11.21 -15.05
N GLU A 272 -4.14 12.36 -15.21
CA GLU A 272 -2.68 12.47 -15.12
C GLU A 272 -2.21 12.21 -13.69
N PHE A 273 -2.92 12.73 -12.70
CA PHE A 273 -2.62 12.48 -11.29
C PHE A 273 -2.54 10.98 -10.99
N TRP A 274 -3.53 10.17 -11.38
CA TRP A 274 -3.55 8.73 -11.13
C TRP A 274 -2.53 7.94 -11.97
N ARG A 275 -1.98 8.51 -13.04
CA ARG A 275 -0.83 7.96 -13.77
C ARG A 275 0.51 8.21 -13.07
N ARG A 276 0.54 9.15 -12.13
CA ARG A 276 1.73 9.58 -11.40
C ARG A 276 1.71 9.20 -9.92
N TRP A 277 0.55 8.84 -9.39
CA TRP A 277 0.30 8.41 -8.02
C TRP A 277 0.07 6.91 -7.96
N HIS A 278 0.81 6.22 -7.09
CA HIS A 278 0.70 4.77 -6.85
C HIS A 278 0.63 3.97 -8.15
N ILE A 279 1.64 4.18 -9.00
CA ILE A 279 1.69 3.69 -10.38
C ILE A 279 1.57 2.16 -10.42
N SER A 280 2.18 1.47 -9.47
CA SER A 280 2.14 0.01 -9.37
C SER A 280 0.72 -0.53 -9.15
N LEU A 281 -0.09 0.11 -8.28
CA LEU A 281 -1.50 -0.25 -8.07
C LEU A 281 -2.33 0.05 -9.32
N SER A 282 -2.15 1.24 -9.91
CA SER A 282 -2.85 1.64 -11.14
C SER A 282 -2.55 0.69 -12.29
N SER A 283 -1.30 0.24 -12.45
CA SER A 283 -0.90 -0.73 -13.46
C SER A 283 -1.46 -2.13 -13.16
N TRP A 284 -1.55 -2.52 -11.88
CA TRP A 284 -2.16 -3.79 -11.49
C TRP A 284 -3.65 -3.81 -11.87
N PHE A 285 -4.42 -2.80 -11.48
CA PHE A 285 -5.84 -2.70 -11.84
C PHE A 285 -6.05 -2.59 -13.36
N LEU A 286 -5.15 -1.89 -14.08
CA LEU A 286 -5.19 -1.82 -15.54
C LEU A 286 -5.10 -3.22 -16.17
N GLU A 287 -4.12 -4.02 -15.76
CA GLU A 287 -3.83 -5.30 -16.38
C GLU A 287 -4.77 -6.42 -15.92
N TYR A 288 -5.13 -6.44 -14.64
CA TYR A 288 -5.89 -7.57 -14.07
C TYR A 288 -7.39 -7.31 -13.94
N LEU A 289 -7.85 -6.05 -14.05
CA LEU A 289 -9.28 -5.73 -14.00
C LEU A 289 -9.76 -4.97 -15.24
N TYR A 290 -9.15 -3.83 -15.60
CA TYR A 290 -9.65 -2.98 -16.69
C TYR A 290 -9.60 -3.65 -18.06
N ILE A 291 -8.45 -4.25 -18.41
CA ILE A 291 -8.28 -4.95 -19.70
C ILE A 291 -9.24 -6.16 -19.81
N PRO A 292 -9.37 -7.04 -18.80
CA PRO A 292 -10.35 -8.13 -18.82
C PRO A 292 -11.81 -7.69 -18.97
N LEU A 293 -12.19 -6.53 -18.42
CA LEU A 293 -13.53 -5.93 -18.59
C LEU A 293 -13.80 -5.43 -20.03
N GLY A 294 -12.79 -5.49 -20.91
CA GLY A 294 -12.85 -5.04 -22.30
C GLY A 294 -12.08 -3.73 -22.56
N GLY A 295 -11.51 -3.11 -21.52
CA GLY A 295 -10.72 -1.88 -21.65
C GLY A 295 -11.50 -0.76 -22.34
N ASN A 296 -10.91 -0.17 -23.37
CA ASN A 296 -11.48 0.91 -24.20
C ASN A 296 -11.99 0.42 -25.58
N ARG A 297 -12.05 -0.92 -25.80
CA ARG A 297 -12.38 -1.50 -27.11
C ARG A 297 -13.87 -1.46 -27.46
N LYS A 298 -14.75 -1.30 -26.46
CA LYS A 298 -16.22 -1.41 -26.61
C LYS A 298 -16.94 -0.04 -26.56
N GLY A 299 -16.31 1.02 -27.08
CA GLY A 299 -16.88 2.37 -27.14
C GLY A 299 -16.73 3.19 -25.86
N LYS A 300 -17.07 4.51 -25.94
CA LYS A 300 -16.84 5.48 -24.86
C LYS A 300 -17.62 5.16 -23.56
N VAL A 301 -18.89 4.81 -23.66
CA VAL A 301 -19.74 4.52 -22.50
C VAL A 301 -19.17 3.33 -21.70
N ARG A 302 -18.84 2.24 -22.40
CA ARG A 302 -18.26 1.05 -21.77
C ARG A 302 -16.90 1.36 -21.13
N THR A 303 -16.08 2.18 -21.78
CA THR A 303 -14.80 2.65 -21.25
C THR A 303 -15.00 3.40 -19.93
N CYS A 304 -16.01 4.29 -19.85
CA CYS A 304 -16.32 5.02 -18.62
C CYS A 304 -16.78 4.10 -17.50
N ILE A 305 -17.69 3.16 -17.81
CA ILE A 305 -18.15 2.14 -16.86
C ILE A 305 -16.97 1.33 -16.33
N ASN A 306 -16.07 0.87 -17.22
CA ASN A 306 -14.89 0.11 -16.79
C ASN A 306 -13.97 0.92 -15.89
N LYS A 307 -13.73 2.20 -16.19
CA LYS A 307 -12.95 3.11 -15.33
C LYS A 307 -13.62 3.31 -13.97
N PHE A 308 -14.94 3.50 -13.96
CA PHE A 308 -15.71 3.66 -12.72
C PHE A 308 -15.63 2.41 -11.85
N ILE A 309 -15.78 1.21 -12.41
CA ILE A 309 -15.64 -0.06 -11.71
C ILE A 309 -14.23 -0.18 -11.11
N VAL A 310 -13.18 0.18 -11.86
CA VAL A 310 -11.81 0.16 -11.35
C VAL A 310 -11.65 1.05 -10.12
N PHE A 311 -12.18 2.29 -10.16
CA PHE A 311 -12.08 3.20 -9.02
C PHE A 311 -12.93 2.76 -7.83
N LEU A 312 -14.11 2.20 -8.09
CA LEU A 312 -14.92 1.58 -7.04
C LEU A 312 -14.17 0.44 -6.35
N CYS A 313 -13.57 -0.47 -7.13
CA CYS A 313 -12.74 -1.57 -6.60
C CYS A 313 -11.49 -1.04 -5.87
N THR A 314 -10.88 0.05 -6.36
CA THR A 314 -9.75 0.70 -5.68
C THR A 314 -10.17 1.25 -4.33
N GLY A 315 -11.31 1.92 -4.24
CA GLY A 315 -11.88 2.40 -2.98
C GLY A 315 -12.15 1.25 -2.01
N ILE A 316 -12.82 0.19 -2.47
CA ILE A 316 -13.03 -1.03 -1.68
C ILE A 316 -11.69 -1.61 -1.22
N TRP A 317 -10.69 -1.70 -2.09
CA TRP A 317 -9.36 -2.21 -1.74
C TRP A 317 -8.67 -1.39 -0.63
N HIS A 318 -8.84 -0.07 -0.59
CA HIS A 318 -8.23 0.80 0.44
C HIS A 318 -8.70 0.46 1.86
N GLY A 319 -9.99 0.19 2.07
CA GLY A 319 -10.47 -0.12 3.42
C GLY A 319 -11.92 -0.55 3.52
N ALA A 320 -12.22 -1.26 4.61
CA ALA A 320 -13.57 -1.69 4.97
C ALA A 320 -14.31 -0.54 5.69
N ASN A 321 -14.63 0.51 4.97
CA ASN A 321 -15.39 1.65 5.46
C ASN A 321 -16.14 2.31 4.31
N VAL A 322 -17.30 2.82 4.59
CA VAL A 322 -18.15 3.54 3.62
C VAL A 322 -17.44 4.77 3.06
N THR A 323 -16.57 5.42 3.82
CA THR A 323 -15.78 6.57 3.34
C THR A 323 -14.86 6.21 2.17
N PHE A 324 -14.24 5.03 2.16
CA PHE A 324 -13.43 4.56 1.04
C PHE A 324 -14.27 4.23 -0.19
N LEU A 325 -15.48 3.72 -0.01
CA LEU A 325 -16.43 3.53 -1.10
C LEU A 325 -16.79 4.88 -1.76
N PHE A 326 -17.14 5.89 -0.95
CA PHE A 326 -17.42 7.24 -1.44
C PHE A 326 -16.17 7.89 -2.08
N TRP A 327 -14.98 7.64 -1.57
CA TRP A 327 -13.73 8.08 -2.16
C TRP A 327 -13.55 7.50 -3.57
N GLY A 328 -13.79 6.21 -3.77
CA GLY A 328 -13.75 5.56 -5.08
C GLY A 328 -14.77 6.15 -6.06
N ILE A 329 -16.03 6.34 -5.61
CA ILE A 329 -17.08 6.96 -6.40
C ILE A 329 -16.70 8.40 -6.78
N TYR A 330 -16.21 9.19 -5.82
CA TYR A 330 -15.78 10.57 -6.02
C TYR A 330 -14.73 10.68 -7.15
N HIS A 331 -13.63 9.96 -7.05
CA HIS A 331 -12.59 9.99 -8.09
C HIS A 331 -13.06 9.40 -9.41
N GLY A 332 -13.89 8.35 -9.39
CA GLY A 332 -14.53 7.78 -10.57
C GLY A 332 -15.40 8.82 -11.31
N CYS A 333 -16.19 9.61 -10.59
CA CYS A 333 -17.01 10.67 -11.18
C CYS A 333 -16.17 11.78 -11.83
N PHE A 334 -15.07 12.22 -11.18
CA PHE A 334 -14.18 13.23 -11.79
C PHE A 334 -13.49 12.71 -13.04
N LEU A 335 -13.09 11.45 -13.08
CA LEU A 335 -12.54 10.85 -14.29
C LEU A 335 -13.56 10.77 -15.43
N MET A 336 -14.81 10.48 -15.12
CA MET A 336 -15.90 10.52 -16.12
C MET A 336 -16.14 11.97 -16.59
N LEU A 337 -16.17 12.94 -15.66
CA LEU A 337 -16.31 14.35 -16.00
C LEU A 337 -15.22 14.80 -17.00
N GLU A 338 -13.95 14.46 -16.72
CA GLU A 338 -12.84 14.78 -17.63
C GLU A 338 -12.94 14.07 -19.00
N GLU A 339 -13.59 12.90 -19.05
CA GLU A 339 -13.80 12.18 -20.31
C GLU A 339 -14.90 12.79 -21.16
N PHE A 340 -16.01 13.23 -20.55
CA PHE A 340 -17.18 13.72 -21.27
C PHE A 340 -17.13 15.22 -21.59
N VAL A 341 -16.52 16.04 -20.74
CA VAL A 341 -16.48 17.49 -20.91
C VAL A 341 -15.28 17.91 -21.77
N PRO A 342 -15.49 18.46 -22.99
CA PRO A 342 -14.43 18.82 -23.92
C PRO A 342 -13.42 19.86 -23.38
N PHE A 343 -13.84 20.70 -22.43
CA PHE A 343 -12.98 21.70 -21.79
C PHE A 343 -11.73 21.07 -21.17
N PHE A 344 -11.85 19.94 -20.51
CA PHE A 344 -10.71 19.27 -19.86
C PHE A 344 -9.74 18.61 -20.83
N ARG A 345 -10.19 18.34 -22.07
CA ARG A 345 -9.41 17.61 -23.10
C ARG A 345 -8.67 18.52 -24.07
N LYS A 346 -9.15 19.77 -24.21
CA LYS A 346 -8.52 20.74 -25.14
C LYS A 346 -7.19 21.23 -24.55
N GLU A 347 -6.19 21.34 -25.39
CA GLU A 347 -4.96 22.02 -25.02
C GLU A 347 -5.23 23.52 -24.77
N GLY A 348 -4.40 24.14 -23.95
CA GLY A 348 -4.55 25.56 -23.61
C GLY A 348 -3.22 26.20 -23.20
N GLY A 349 -3.18 27.53 -23.20
CA GLY A 349 -2.01 28.30 -22.83
C GLY A 349 -1.65 28.17 -21.32
N LYS A 350 -0.60 28.88 -20.89
CA LYS A 350 -0.05 28.84 -19.52
C LYS A 350 -1.11 29.07 -18.44
N ILE A 351 -2.07 30.01 -18.69
CA ILE A 351 -3.16 30.30 -17.73
C ILE A 351 -4.04 29.09 -17.54
N LYS A 352 -4.48 28.43 -18.61
CA LYS A 352 -5.28 27.20 -18.50
C LYS A 352 -4.54 26.10 -17.77
N THR A 353 -3.25 25.91 -18.04
CA THR A 353 -2.41 24.94 -17.33
C THR A 353 -2.38 25.21 -15.82
N ALA A 354 -2.23 26.48 -15.41
CA ALA A 354 -2.26 26.87 -14.01
C ALA A 354 -3.63 26.60 -13.37
N VAL A 355 -4.73 26.97 -14.03
CA VAL A 355 -6.10 26.70 -13.55
C VAL A 355 -6.34 25.20 -13.40
N MET A 356 -5.91 24.40 -14.36
CA MET A 356 -6.07 22.94 -14.33
C MET A 356 -5.25 22.28 -13.22
N ARG A 357 -4.05 22.80 -12.88
CA ARG A 357 -3.29 22.35 -11.70
C ARG A 357 -4.03 22.65 -10.41
N ILE A 358 -4.54 23.88 -10.26
CA ILE A 358 -5.33 24.26 -9.07
C ILE A 358 -6.56 23.38 -8.96
N TYR A 359 -7.33 23.16 -10.04
CA TYR A 359 -8.45 22.23 -10.07
C TYR A 359 -8.05 20.84 -9.59
N THR A 360 -6.97 20.27 -10.16
CA THR A 360 -6.51 18.92 -9.80
C THR A 360 -6.13 18.84 -8.33
N LEU A 361 -5.38 19.82 -7.81
CA LEU A 361 -4.99 19.87 -6.40
C LEU A 361 -6.19 20.00 -5.47
N LEU A 362 -7.18 20.84 -5.80
CA LEU A 362 -8.40 20.98 -5.00
C LEU A 362 -9.21 19.69 -4.97
N VAL A 363 -9.39 19.02 -6.12
CA VAL A 363 -10.10 17.73 -6.16
C VAL A 363 -9.36 16.67 -5.35
N VAL A 364 -8.04 16.56 -5.51
CA VAL A 364 -7.24 15.58 -4.76
C VAL A 364 -7.24 15.88 -3.26
N CYS A 365 -7.05 17.13 -2.86
CA CYS A 365 -7.06 17.55 -1.47
C CYS A 365 -8.40 17.21 -0.78
N ASN A 366 -9.52 17.53 -1.43
CA ASN A 366 -10.86 17.17 -0.91
C ASN A 366 -11.07 15.64 -0.87
N GLY A 367 -10.54 14.89 -1.83
CA GLY A 367 -10.58 13.42 -1.82
C GLY A 367 -9.85 12.84 -0.61
N VAL A 368 -8.64 13.33 -0.35
CA VAL A 368 -7.80 12.89 0.77
C VAL A 368 -8.41 13.27 2.14
N GLN A 369 -9.00 14.46 2.27
CA GLN A 369 -9.70 14.86 3.50
C GLN A 369 -10.90 13.98 3.83
N ARG A 370 -11.64 13.52 2.82
CA ARG A 370 -12.77 12.59 3.02
C ARG A 370 -12.33 11.24 3.55
N GLU A 371 -11.12 10.81 3.23
CA GLU A 371 -10.49 9.62 3.79
C GLU A 371 -10.22 9.77 5.30
N HIS A 372 -9.80 10.95 5.74
CA HIS A 372 -9.49 11.23 7.16
C HIS A 372 -10.71 11.62 8.01
N ASN A 373 -11.77 12.15 7.43
CA ASN A 373 -12.86 12.80 8.15
C ASN A 373 -13.83 11.79 8.80
N LYS A 374 -13.47 11.30 9.99
CA LYS A 374 -14.33 10.48 10.87
C LYS A 374 -15.63 11.20 11.30
N LYS A 375 -15.72 12.53 11.13
CA LYS A 375 -16.86 13.36 11.58
C LYS A 375 -17.97 13.51 10.54
N LEU A 376 -17.79 13.12 9.27
CA LEU A 376 -18.88 13.08 8.29
C LEU A 376 -19.97 12.05 8.63
N ASN A 377 -19.70 11.10 9.50
CA ASN A 377 -20.69 10.19 10.05
C ASN A 377 -21.74 10.88 10.94
N ASN A 378 -21.50 12.10 11.40
CA ASN A 378 -22.43 12.83 12.28
C ASN A 378 -23.54 13.57 11.53
N GLY A 379 -23.55 13.58 10.20
CA GLY A 379 -24.55 14.29 9.39
C GLY A 379 -25.63 13.43 8.74
N LEU A 380 -25.50 12.10 8.76
CA LEU A 380 -26.49 11.17 8.22
C LEU A 380 -27.12 10.34 9.37
N PRO A 381 -28.42 10.44 9.63
CA PRO A 381 -29.08 9.79 10.78
C PRO A 381 -28.90 8.27 10.85
N ILE A 382 -28.58 7.63 9.73
CA ILE A 382 -28.45 6.16 9.61
C ILE A 382 -27.09 5.66 10.08
N LEU A 383 -26.06 6.53 10.20
CA LEU A 383 -24.67 6.14 10.51
C LEU A 383 -24.24 6.44 11.96
N HIS A 384 -25.17 6.89 12.82
CA HIS A 384 -24.87 7.39 14.17
C HIS A 384 -24.48 6.34 15.22
N LYS A 385 -24.46 5.05 14.90
CA LYS A 385 -24.21 3.98 15.88
C LYS A 385 -22.97 3.14 15.64
N VAL A 386 -22.11 3.48 14.69
CA VAL A 386 -20.83 2.78 14.52
C VAL A 386 -19.78 3.44 15.41
N PRO A 387 -19.32 2.77 16.49
CA PRO A 387 -18.27 3.34 17.34
C PRO A 387 -17.00 3.58 16.52
N PRO A 388 -16.28 4.70 16.75
CA PRO A 388 -15.08 4.99 16.02
C PRO A 388 -13.99 3.97 16.37
N ARG A 389 -13.75 2.99 15.51
CA ARG A 389 -12.56 2.16 15.61
C ARG A 389 -11.34 3.03 15.28
N ARG A 390 -10.48 3.19 16.27
CA ARG A 390 -9.30 4.08 16.29
C ARG A 390 -8.21 3.79 15.25
N ASP A 391 -8.34 2.85 14.33
CA ASP A 391 -7.15 2.17 13.81
C ASP A 391 -6.84 2.23 12.30
N TYR A 392 -7.60 2.92 11.45
CA TYR A 392 -7.35 2.83 10.00
C TYR A 392 -6.51 3.95 9.37
N GLY A 393 -6.42 5.13 9.97
CA GLY A 393 -5.43 6.16 9.59
C GLY A 393 -4.01 5.89 10.12
N ARG A 394 -3.91 5.02 11.12
CA ARG A 394 -2.66 4.62 11.78
C ARG A 394 -1.86 3.54 11.05
N TYR A 395 -2.39 2.88 10.03
CA TYR A 395 -1.66 1.78 9.39
C TYR A 395 -0.34 2.22 8.74
N PHE A 396 -0.20 3.47 8.37
CA PHE A 396 1.10 4.01 7.97
C PHE A 396 1.90 4.60 9.15
N CYS A 397 1.26 5.01 10.24
CA CYS A 397 1.92 5.55 11.45
C CYS A 397 2.16 4.50 12.55
N ILE A 398 1.36 3.43 12.68
CA ILE A 398 1.46 2.41 13.74
C ILE A 398 2.77 1.61 13.69
N LEU A 399 3.45 1.61 12.57
CA LEU A 399 4.78 1.01 12.47
C LEU A 399 5.83 1.74 13.34
N ALA A 400 5.55 2.93 13.82
CA ALA A 400 6.49 3.70 14.65
C ALA A 400 6.27 3.51 16.18
N GLU A 401 5.06 3.15 16.64
CA GLU A 401 4.72 3.19 18.08
C GLU A 401 4.70 1.84 18.81
N LYS A 402 4.59 0.70 18.12
CA LYS A 402 4.52 -0.62 18.81
C LYS A 402 5.86 -1.34 19.01
N GLY A 403 6.99 -0.67 18.81
CA GLY A 403 8.31 -1.18 19.24
C GLY A 403 8.58 -1.05 20.74
N GLY A 404 7.62 -0.62 21.56
CA GLY A 404 7.90 -0.12 22.90
C GLY A 404 7.12 -0.67 24.08
N THR A 405 6.34 -1.75 23.99
CA THR A 405 5.71 -2.32 25.20
C THR A 405 5.60 -3.83 25.17
N SER A 406 6.62 -4.51 25.59
CA SER A 406 6.63 -5.64 26.54
C SER A 406 8.04 -6.25 26.59
N HIS A 407 8.81 -5.85 27.55
CA HIS A 407 9.69 -6.64 28.37
C HIS A 407 10.52 -5.67 29.22
N GLY A 408 10.10 -5.48 30.46
CA GLY A 408 10.89 -4.80 31.46
C GLY A 408 12.17 -5.62 31.72
N GLY A 409 13.31 -4.94 31.70
CA GLY A 409 14.50 -5.47 32.33
C GLY A 409 15.85 -5.17 31.70
N LEU A 410 15.95 -4.64 30.48
CA LEU A 410 17.31 -4.47 29.87
C LEU A 410 17.56 -3.14 29.14
N THR A 411 16.61 -2.21 29.12
CA THR A 411 16.72 -0.93 28.37
C THR A 411 16.98 0.30 29.24
N GLU A 412 17.08 0.14 30.56
CA GLU A 412 17.29 1.29 31.47
C GLU A 412 18.74 1.86 31.48
N LYS A 413 19.69 1.24 30.78
CA LYS A 413 21.10 1.68 30.78
C LYS A 413 21.61 2.31 29.50
N LEU A 414 20.78 2.57 28.50
CA LEU A 414 21.23 3.16 27.24
C LEU A 414 20.45 4.44 26.89
N SER A 415 21.06 5.57 27.27
CA SER A 415 20.89 6.91 26.73
C SER A 415 19.85 7.86 27.38
N PRO A 416 20.30 8.98 27.94
CA PRO A 416 19.47 10.09 28.46
C PRO A 416 18.57 10.74 27.39
N PHE A 417 18.84 10.51 26.10
CA PHE A 417 18.10 11.09 24.99
C PHE A 417 16.70 10.49 24.83
N PHE A 418 16.51 9.23 25.22
CA PHE A 418 15.19 8.57 25.18
C PHE A 418 14.28 8.98 26.33
N TYR A 419 14.85 9.46 27.45
CA TYR A 419 14.09 9.85 28.63
C TYR A 419 13.43 11.24 28.47
N ALA A 420 14.10 12.15 27.77
CA ALA A 420 13.57 13.47 27.47
C ALA A 420 12.34 13.44 26.56
N GLN A 421 12.35 12.56 25.57
CA GLN A 421 11.24 12.42 24.62
C GLN A 421 9.99 11.78 25.25
N LYS A 422 10.16 10.94 26.29
CA LYS A 422 9.04 10.31 27.01
C LYS A 422 8.39 11.23 28.02
N GLN A 423 9.12 12.20 28.57
CA GLN A 423 8.57 13.22 29.51
C GLN A 423 7.78 14.32 28.78
N GLU A 424 8.17 14.70 27.56
CA GLU A 424 7.41 15.69 26.78
C GLU A 424 6.05 15.17 26.35
N VAL A 425 5.94 13.89 26.00
CA VAL A 425 4.65 13.27 25.60
C VAL A 425 3.68 13.14 26.77
N ASN A 426 4.18 12.95 28.00
CA ASN A 426 3.34 12.82 29.20
C ASN A 426 2.94 14.16 29.82
N ALA A 427 3.63 15.26 29.50
CA ALA A 427 3.31 16.60 29.98
C ALA A 427 2.12 17.27 29.28
N TYR A 428 1.74 16.79 28.10
CA TYR A 428 0.59 17.29 27.32
C TYR A 428 -0.66 16.38 27.39
N GLY A 429 -0.68 15.40 28.27
CA GLY A 429 -1.75 14.40 28.45
C GLY A 429 -2.51 14.51 29.77
N ARG A 430 -2.55 15.69 30.40
CA ARG A 430 -3.44 15.99 31.52
C ARG A 430 -4.34 17.17 31.22
#